data_b79376fd1b240be3c74e26bdab3a2056
#
_entry.id   b79376fd1b240be3c74e26bdab3a2056
#
_cell.length_a   1.000
_cell.length_b   1.000
_cell.length_c   1.000
_cell.angle_alpha   90.00
_cell.angle_beta   90.00
_cell.angle_gamma   90.00
#
_symmetry.space_group_name_H-M   'P 1'
#
loop_
_entity.id
_entity.type
_entity.pdbx_description
1 polymer ?
#
loop_
_entity_poly.entity_id
_entity_poly.type
_entity_poly.pdbx_seq_one_letter_code
_entity_poly.pdbx_strand_id
1 'polypeptide(L)'
;MMKKVLTILFALVLFSMSAFAQVKDTCINIWQCEINYAYQFSLTDMKAKYNRNPSTMGIGLSFKTKHNWIFGFEGSYLWGGYDDKGVSILRNIKTQTGRIINSSGEYGTVLMTQSGFYVGIKTGYVIAFNKPNPNSGIVLNVGVGMLEHHIRIENRNNNTPPVLGDYKKGYDGLRNGIAARGFIGYQFLSNKKLVNFYGGVEYTFAWTKSRRNYDFNLRGKDNTQYHDSMIGIRIGWILPIYIHAPEEYYYY
;
A
#
# COMPACT_ATOMS: atom_id res chain seq x y z
N MET A 1 -9.67 28.38 -5.64
CA MET A 1 -8.25 28.11 -5.36
C MET A 1 -7.86 26.70 -5.87
N MET A 2 -8.58 25.65 -5.54
CA MET A 2 -8.34 24.25 -5.93
C MET A 2 -8.26 24.00 -7.44
N LYS A 3 -9.12 24.63 -8.26
CA LYS A 3 -9.08 24.50 -9.73
C LYS A 3 -7.77 25.03 -10.34
N LYS A 4 -7.24 26.16 -9.83
CA LYS A 4 -5.97 26.73 -10.31
C LYS A 4 -4.75 25.85 -9.94
N VAL A 5 -4.75 25.22 -8.76
CA VAL A 5 -3.71 24.28 -8.35
C VAL A 5 -3.73 23.01 -9.22
N LEU A 6 -4.91 22.49 -9.51
CA LEU A 6 -5.08 21.33 -10.39
C LEU A 6 -4.63 21.62 -11.83
N THR A 7 -4.90 22.83 -12.34
CA THR A 7 -4.45 23.27 -13.67
C THR A 7 -2.93 23.44 -13.72
N ILE A 8 -2.32 23.98 -12.68
CA ILE A 8 -0.86 24.11 -12.59
C ILE A 8 -0.19 22.72 -12.49
N LEU A 9 -0.75 21.81 -11.71
CA LEU A 9 -0.27 20.43 -11.61
C LEU A 9 -0.37 19.70 -12.95
N PHE A 10 -1.48 19.88 -13.67
CA PHE A 10 -1.71 19.31 -15.00
C PHE A 10 -0.78 19.92 -16.05
N ALA A 11 -0.52 21.25 -15.99
CA ALA A 11 0.44 21.94 -16.85
C ALA A 11 1.88 21.50 -16.58
N LEU A 12 2.28 21.29 -15.31
CA LEU A 12 3.59 20.74 -14.93
C LEU A 12 3.79 19.30 -15.46
N VAL A 13 2.74 18.47 -15.42
CA VAL A 13 2.77 17.13 -16.00
C VAL A 13 2.90 17.18 -17.53
N LEU A 14 2.22 18.11 -18.21
CA LEU A 14 2.33 18.28 -19.65
C LEU A 14 3.70 18.85 -20.10
N PHE A 15 4.30 19.72 -19.30
CA PHE A 15 5.63 20.29 -19.59
C PHE A 15 6.77 19.27 -19.46
N SER A 16 6.61 18.26 -18.61
CA SER A 16 7.56 17.15 -18.49
C SER A 16 7.55 16.17 -19.68
N MET A 17 6.58 16.29 -20.59
CA MET A 17 6.43 15.41 -21.74
C MET A 17 7.29 15.78 -22.96
N SER A 18 8.05 16.89 -22.94
CA SER A 18 8.76 17.42 -24.13
C SER A 18 10.19 16.91 -24.30
N ALA A 19 10.72 16.08 -23.40
CA ALA A 19 12.08 15.54 -23.55
C ALA A 19 12.06 14.23 -24.36
N PHE A 20 12.38 14.31 -25.65
CA PHE A 20 12.58 13.16 -26.54
C PHE A 20 13.96 12.54 -26.28
N ALA A 21 14.04 11.53 -25.44
CA ALA A 21 15.22 10.67 -25.34
C ALA A 21 14.84 9.25 -25.76
N GLN A 22 15.48 8.72 -26.79
CA GLN A 22 15.39 7.31 -27.14
C GLN A 22 16.31 6.52 -26.20
N VAL A 23 15.72 5.65 -25.37
CA VAL A 23 16.46 4.80 -24.41
C VAL A 23 16.66 3.44 -25.07
N LYS A 24 17.25 3.39 -26.29
CA LYS A 24 17.30 2.13 -27.04
C LYS A 24 18.42 1.18 -26.61
N ASP A 25 19.62 1.68 -26.32
CA ASP A 25 20.82 0.82 -26.37
C ASP A 25 21.67 0.81 -25.10
N THR A 26 21.35 1.61 -24.07
CA THR A 26 22.18 1.69 -22.86
C THR A 26 21.40 1.68 -21.56
N CYS A 27 21.99 1.11 -20.51
CA CYS A 27 21.51 1.29 -19.15
C CYS A 27 21.79 2.69 -18.66
N ILE A 28 20.77 3.39 -18.25
CA ILE A 28 20.86 4.79 -17.78
C ILE A 28 20.33 4.95 -16.35
N ASN A 29 20.72 6.07 -15.75
CA ASN A 29 20.17 6.50 -14.46
C ASN A 29 18.76 7.06 -14.67
N ILE A 30 17.78 6.56 -13.91
CA ILE A 30 16.38 6.92 -14.07
C ILE A 30 15.75 7.15 -12.70
N TRP A 31 15.14 8.31 -12.47
CA TRP A 31 14.18 8.48 -11.40
C TRP A 31 12.84 7.86 -11.82
N GLN A 32 12.25 7.09 -10.96
CA GLN A 32 11.00 6.37 -11.21
C GLN A 32 9.97 6.81 -10.18
N CYS A 33 8.94 7.53 -10.63
CA CYS A 33 7.75 7.74 -9.84
C CYS A 33 6.77 6.60 -10.11
N GLU A 34 6.35 5.90 -9.09
CA GLU A 34 5.53 4.70 -9.20
C GLU A 34 4.16 4.93 -8.59
N ILE A 35 3.12 4.45 -9.26
CA ILE A 35 1.78 4.29 -8.72
C ILE A 35 1.43 2.83 -8.86
N ASN A 36 0.97 2.20 -7.80
CA ASN A 36 0.68 0.78 -7.81
C ASN A 36 -0.63 0.44 -7.11
N TYR A 37 -1.16 -0.70 -7.51
CA TYR A 37 -2.28 -1.38 -6.86
C TYR A 37 -1.88 -2.83 -6.63
N ALA A 38 -2.25 -3.38 -5.47
CA ALA A 38 -2.11 -4.80 -5.23
C ALA A 38 -3.34 -5.38 -4.52
N TYR A 39 -3.71 -6.58 -4.92
CA TYR A 39 -4.67 -7.40 -4.20
C TYR A 39 -3.90 -8.38 -3.32
N GLN A 40 -4.16 -8.33 -2.00
CA GLN A 40 -3.41 -9.07 -1.00
C GLN A 40 -4.25 -10.22 -0.43
N PHE A 41 -3.63 -11.35 -0.22
CA PHE A 41 -4.18 -12.47 0.53
C PHE A 41 -3.62 -12.43 1.95
N SER A 42 -4.49 -12.21 2.93
CA SER A 42 -4.11 -12.20 4.33
C SER A 42 -3.71 -13.60 4.79
N LEU A 43 -2.59 -13.67 5.50
CA LEU A 43 -2.05 -14.89 6.10
C LEU A 43 -1.92 -14.67 7.63
N THR A 44 -1.51 -15.68 8.35
CA THR A 44 -1.18 -15.65 9.79
C THR A 44 -2.19 -14.85 10.64
N ASP A 45 -1.69 -13.99 11.55
CA ASP A 45 -2.53 -13.19 12.46
C ASP A 45 -3.40 -12.15 11.75
N MET A 46 -2.97 -11.69 10.58
CA MET A 46 -3.76 -10.80 9.72
C MET A 46 -5.07 -11.48 9.27
N LYS A 47 -4.98 -12.76 8.83
CA LYS A 47 -6.15 -13.54 8.44
C LYS A 47 -7.05 -13.83 9.64
N ALA A 48 -6.47 -14.18 10.78
CA ALA A 48 -7.23 -14.44 12.01
C ALA A 48 -8.00 -13.18 12.47
N LYS A 49 -7.42 -11.99 12.30
CA LYS A 49 -8.03 -10.73 12.72
C LYS A 49 -9.14 -10.25 11.79
N TYR A 50 -8.94 -10.30 10.48
CA TYR A 50 -9.85 -9.67 9.51
C TYR A 50 -10.73 -10.65 8.77
N ASN A 51 -10.30 -11.90 8.62
CA ASN A 51 -10.94 -12.95 7.83
C ASN A 51 -11.34 -12.53 6.41
N ARG A 52 -10.68 -11.50 5.88
CA ARG A 52 -10.88 -10.92 4.54
C ARG A 52 -9.55 -10.50 3.95
N ASN A 53 -9.53 -10.46 2.64
CA ASN A 53 -8.37 -10.04 1.86
C ASN A 53 -8.43 -8.53 1.60
N PRO A 54 -7.36 -7.78 1.90
CA PRO A 54 -7.30 -6.36 1.61
C PRO A 54 -6.79 -6.07 0.20
N SER A 55 -7.05 -4.86 -0.25
CA SER A 55 -6.37 -4.23 -1.37
C SER A 55 -5.42 -3.16 -0.86
N THR A 56 -4.37 -2.88 -1.61
CA THR A 56 -3.46 -1.77 -1.34
C THR A 56 -3.29 -0.90 -2.56
N MET A 57 -3.19 0.40 -2.35
CA MET A 57 -2.79 1.37 -3.37
C MET A 57 -1.61 2.16 -2.84
N GLY A 58 -0.58 2.28 -3.65
CA GLY A 58 0.66 2.90 -3.21
C GLY A 58 1.28 3.81 -4.23
N ILE A 59 2.19 4.61 -3.71
CA ILE A 59 3.08 5.47 -4.48
C ILE A 59 4.52 5.14 -4.09
N GLY A 60 5.45 5.33 -5.00
CA GLY A 60 6.86 5.16 -4.75
C GLY A 60 7.70 6.16 -5.52
N LEU A 61 8.85 6.48 -4.97
CA LEU A 61 9.89 7.22 -5.63
C LEU A 61 11.18 6.40 -5.53
N SER A 62 11.73 6.00 -6.66
CA SER A 62 12.95 5.21 -6.69
C SER A 62 13.94 5.75 -7.72
N PHE A 63 15.19 5.47 -7.47
CA PHE A 63 16.31 5.78 -8.34
C PHE A 63 16.92 4.49 -8.85
N LYS A 64 16.81 4.26 -10.16
CA LYS A 64 17.48 3.16 -10.85
C LYS A 64 18.81 3.64 -11.40
N THR A 65 19.89 2.96 -11.01
CA THR A 65 21.25 3.28 -11.48
C THR A 65 21.52 2.65 -12.87
N LYS A 66 22.56 3.12 -13.54
CA LYS A 66 23.11 2.49 -14.75
C LYS A 66 23.55 1.03 -14.56
N HIS A 67 23.80 0.61 -13.33
CA HIS A 67 24.14 -0.79 -12.99
C HIS A 67 22.91 -1.61 -12.59
N ASN A 68 21.70 -1.13 -12.90
CA ASN A 68 20.42 -1.79 -12.62
C ASN A 68 20.05 -1.93 -11.13
N TRP A 69 20.76 -1.29 -10.20
CA TRP A 69 20.33 -1.19 -8.81
C TRP A 69 19.20 -0.17 -8.66
N ILE A 70 18.25 -0.51 -7.83
CA ILE A 70 17.11 0.36 -7.48
C ILE A 70 17.22 0.70 -5.99
N PHE A 71 17.04 1.98 -5.66
CA PHE A 71 16.92 2.47 -4.29
C PHE A 71 15.73 3.42 -4.22
N GLY A 72 14.91 3.34 -3.19
CA GLY A 72 13.75 4.21 -3.13
C GLY A 72 12.96 4.13 -1.85
N PHE A 73 11.90 4.92 -1.85
CA PHE A 73 10.88 4.97 -0.80
C PHE A 73 9.56 4.51 -1.40
N GLU A 74 8.74 3.88 -0.58
CA GLU A 74 7.38 3.53 -0.96
C GLU A 74 6.42 3.74 0.21
N GLY A 75 5.20 4.13 -0.13
CA GLY A 75 4.09 4.21 0.79
C GLY A 75 2.86 3.58 0.16
N SER A 76 2.08 2.85 0.94
CA SER A 76 0.82 2.28 0.47
C SER A 76 -0.27 2.34 1.54
N TYR A 77 -1.47 2.67 1.10
CA TYR A 77 -2.67 2.60 1.91
C TYR A 77 -3.34 1.25 1.70
N LEU A 78 -3.77 0.64 2.80
CA LEU A 78 -4.40 -0.66 2.84
C LEU A 78 -5.85 -0.51 3.26
N TRP A 79 -6.75 -1.14 2.51
CA TRP A 79 -8.17 -1.18 2.84
C TRP A 79 -8.77 -2.54 2.49
N GLY A 80 -9.83 -2.91 3.19
CA GLY A 80 -10.48 -4.20 2.94
C GLY A 80 -11.76 -4.36 3.73
N GLY A 81 -12.44 -5.45 3.47
CA GLY A 81 -13.58 -5.87 4.27
C GLY A 81 -13.12 -6.40 5.63
N TYR A 82 -14.05 -6.44 6.56
CA TYR A 82 -13.96 -7.16 7.81
C TYR A 82 -15.10 -8.18 7.85
N ASP A 83 -14.80 -9.41 8.21
CA ASP A 83 -15.83 -10.46 8.37
C ASP A 83 -15.86 -10.91 9.82
N ASP A 84 -17.01 -10.72 10.43
CA ASP A 84 -17.28 -11.01 11.83
C ASP A 84 -17.52 -12.52 12.12
N LYS A 85 -17.20 -13.39 11.17
CA LYS A 85 -17.35 -14.83 11.32
C LYS A 85 -16.31 -15.37 12.31
N GLY A 86 -16.75 -15.61 13.53
CA GLY A 86 -15.99 -16.27 14.59
C GLY A 86 -15.84 -15.46 15.86
N VAL A 87 -15.07 -14.40 15.88
CA VAL A 87 -14.86 -13.57 17.08
C VAL A 87 -15.18 -12.13 16.76
N SER A 88 -16.44 -11.75 16.97
CA SER A 88 -16.85 -10.36 16.84
C SER A 88 -16.11 -9.49 17.84
N ILE A 89 -15.40 -8.45 17.33
CA ILE A 89 -14.78 -7.45 18.20
C ILE A 89 -15.82 -6.65 19.01
N LEU A 90 -17.07 -6.64 18.57
CA LEU A 90 -18.20 -5.94 19.21
C LEU A 90 -19.09 -6.90 19.99
N ARG A 91 -18.63 -8.12 20.29
CA ARG A 91 -19.46 -9.15 20.98
C ARG A 91 -20.04 -8.69 22.30
N ASN A 92 -19.32 -7.86 23.04
CA ASN A 92 -19.72 -7.39 24.38
C ASN A 92 -20.83 -6.35 24.34
N ILE A 93 -21.16 -5.78 23.17
CA ILE A 93 -22.20 -4.77 22.97
C ILE A 93 -23.29 -5.22 22.00
N LYS A 94 -23.20 -6.44 21.47
CA LYS A 94 -24.24 -7.05 20.64
C LYS A 94 -25.32 -7.72 21.49
N THR A 95 -26.54 -7.62 21.02
CA THR A 95 -27.68 -8.38 21.56
C THR A 95 -27.53 -9.88 21.19
N GLN A 96 -28.40 -10.72 21.77
CA GLN A 96 -28.47 -12.14 21.39
C GLN A 96 -28.75 -12.35 19.89
N THR A 97 -29.40 -11.40 19.23
CA THR A 97 -29.66 -11.42 17.80
C THR A 97 -28.46 -10.93 16.96
N GLY A 98 -27.32 -10.59 17.59
CA GLY A 98 -26.10 -10.13 16.92
C GLY A 98 -26.13 -8.66 16.48
N ARG A 99 -27.16 -7.89 16.86
CA ARG A 99 -27.32 -6.47 16.52
C ARG A 99 -26.92 -5.58 17.68
N ILE A 100 -26.62 -4.31 17.39
CA ILE A 100 -26.28 -3.29 18.40
C ILE A 100 -27.46 -2.34 18.53
N ILE A 101 -27.83 -1.95 19.76
CA ILE A 101 -28.89 -0.99 20.01
C ILE A 101 -28.32 0.42 20.04
N ASN A 102 -28.98 1.35 19.36
CA ASN A 102 -28.63 2.77 19.34
C ASN A 102 -29.26 3.51 20.55
N SER A 103 -28.98 4.82 20.66
CA SER A 103 -29.51 5.65 21.74
C SER A 103 -31.05 5.84 21.71
N SER A 104 -31.68 5.55 20.57
CA SER A 104 -33.14 5.64 20.38
C SER A 104 -33.87 4.31 20.66
N GLY A 105 -33.13 3.26 21.09
CA GLY A 105 -33.70 1.91 21.29
C GLY A 105 -33.88 1.09 20.02
N GLU A 106 -33.40 1.58 18.88
CA GLU A 106 -33.47 0.91 17.58
C GLU A 106 -32.15 0.17 17.26
N TYR A 107 -32.15 -0.61 16.20
CA TYR A 107 -30.94 -1.26 15.73
C TYR A 107 -29.99 -0.28 15.02
N GLY A 108 -28.80 -0.06 15.60
CA GLY A 108 -27.76 0.74 15.00
C GLY A 108 -27.05 0.04 13.85
N THR A 109 -26.75 0.79 12.78
CA THR A 109 -25.96 0.28 11.65
C THR A 109 -24.50 0.63 11.84
N VAL A 110 -23.69 -0.37 12.17
CA VAL A 110 -22.23 -0.23 12.33
C VAL A 110 -21.54 -0.99 11.22
N LEU A 111 -20.72 -0.29 10.43
CA LEU A 111 -19.90 -0.85 9.38
C LEU A 111 -18.45 -0.98 9.88
N MET A 112 -17.87 -2.15 9.68
CA MET A 112 -16.47 -2.43 10.01
C MET A 112 -15.68 -2.71 8.75
N THR A 113 -14.54 -2.07 8.61
CA THR A 113 -13.63 -2.25 7.48
C THR A 113 -12.19 -2.31 7.97
N GLN A 114 -11.34 -2.98 7.21
CA GLN A 114 -9.90 -2.95 7.45
C GLN A 114 -9.32 -1.65 6.88
N SER A 115 -8.43 -1.02 7.65
CA SER A 115 -7.68 0.17 7.22
C SER A 115 -6.26 0.10 7.75
N GLY A 116 -5.31 0.61 6.99
CA GLY A 116 -3.92 0.63 7.40
C GLY A 116 -3.03 1.35 6.39
N PHE A 117 -1.75 1.43 6.70
CA PHE A 117 -0.75 1.95 5.79
C PHE A 117 0.59 1.24 6.00
N TYR A 118 1.38 1.22 4.96
CA TYR A 118 2.78 0.84 4.99
C TYR A 118 3.63 1.98 4.44
N VAL A 119 4.73 2.28 5.12
CA VAL A 119 5.75 3.23 4.65
C VAL A 119 7.12 2.59 4.87
N GLY A 120 7.98 2.63 3.86
CA GLY A 120 9.30 2.01 3.96
C GLY A 120 10.27 2.46 2.89
N ILE A 121 11.51 2.01 3.06
CA ILE A 121 12.58 2.10 2.07
C ILE A 121 12.68 0.77 1.34
N LYS A 122 13.08 0.82 0.08
CA LYS A 122 13.32 -0.38 -0.74
C LYS A 122 14.65 -0.30 -1.46
N THR A 123 15.23 -1.45 -1.67
CA THR A 123 16.36 -1.65 -2.58
C THR A 123 16.08 -2.85 -3.47
N GLY A 124 16.66 -2.86 -4.64
CA GLY A 124 16.43 -3.94 -5.57
C GLY A 124 17.37 -3.94 -6.77
N TYR A 125 17.14 -4.88 -7.63
CA TYR A 125 17.96 -5.10 -8.82
C TYR A 125 17.08 -5.50 -10.01
N VAL A 126 17.41 -4.98 -11.20
CA VAL A 126 16.77 -5.36 -12.47
C VAL A 126 17.69 -6.31 -13.22
N ILE A 127 17.24 -7.55 -13.41
CA ILE A 127 17.89 -8.52 -14.28
C ILE A 127 17.40 -8.25 -15.70
N ALA A 128 18.18 -7.49 -16.45
CA ALA A 128 17.82 -7.06 -17.80
C ALA A 128 18.09 -8.17 -18.83
N PHE A 129 17.15 -8.36 -19.77
CA PHE A 129 17.30 -9.34 -20.87
C PHE A 129 17.65 -8.67 -22.20
N ASN A 130 18.02 -7.39 -22.21
CA ASN A 130 18.33 -6.59 -23.40
C ASN A 130 17.18 -6.48 -24.44
N LYS A 131 16.02 -7.01 -24.15
CA LYS A 131 14.79 -6.88 -24.97
C LYS A 131 13.60 -6.56 -24.09
N PRO A 132 12.82 -5.51 -24.37
CA PRO A 132 12.89 -4.57 -25.49
C PRO A 132 14.04 -3.57 -25.39
N ASN A 133 14.63 -3.39 -24.20
CA ASN A 133 15.80 -2.55 -23.95
C ASN A 133 16.50 -2.99 -22.63
N PRO A 134 17.74 -2.53 -22.37
CA PRO A 134 18.52 -2.96 -21.20
C PRO A 134 18.02 -2.40 -19.85
N ASN A 135 16.94 -1.63 -19.83
CA ASN A 135 16.31 -1.11 -18.61
C ASN A 135 15.05 -1.90 -18.22
N SER A 136 14.62 -2.85 -19.05
CA SER A 136 13.48 -3.75 -18.79
C SER A 136 13.98 -5.13 -18.38
N GLY A 137 13.25 -5.80 -17.49
CA GLY A 137 13.64 -7.13 -17.04
C GLY A 137 12.93 -7.59 -15.79
N ILE A 138 13.42 -8.68 -15.21
CA ILE A 138 12.93 -9.17 -13.90
C ILE A 138 13.44 -8.24 -12.81
N VAL A 139 12.52 -7.79 -11.97
CA VAL A 139 12.80 -6.93 -10.81
C VAL A 139 12.70 -7.74 -9.54
N LEU A 140 13.74 -7.65 -8.72
CA LEU A 140 13.78 -8.18 -7.37
C LEU A 140 13.93 -7.00 -6.43
N ASN A 141 12.95 -6.75 -5.58
CA ASN A 141 13.02 -5.70 -4.56
C ASN A 141 12.86 -6.30 -3.16
N VAL A 142 13.61 -5.76 -2.22
CA VAL A 142 13.43 -5.98 -0.79
C VAL A 142 13.31 -4.63 -0.10
N GLY A 143 12.48 -4.56 0.92
CA GLY A 143 12.25 -3.31 1.65
C GLY A 143 12.03 -3.57 3.13
N VAL A 144 12.28 -2.54 3.92
CA VAL A 144 11.99 -2.50 5.35
C VAL A 144 11.21 -1.22 5.63
N GLY A 145 10.21 -1.33 6.48
CA GLY A 145 9.36 -0.20 6.80
C GLY A 145 8.51 -0.44 8.04
N MET A 146 7.45 0.34 8.14
CA MET A 146 6.46 0.23 9.20
C MET A 146 5.11 -0.10 8.59
N LEU A 147 4.45 -1.12 9.12
CA LEU A 147 3.07 -1.46 8.83
C LEU A 147 2.21 -1.07 10.02
N GLU A 148 1.14 -0.33 9.75
CA GLU A 148 0.07 -0.06 10.71
C GLU A 148 -1.26 -0.48 10.13
N HIS A 149 -2.10 -1.11 10.95
CA HIS A 149 -3.44 -1.49 10.55
C HIS A 149 -4.40 -1.58 11.74
N HIS A 150 -5.65 -1.28 11.49
CA HIS A 150 -6.73 -1.31 12.47
C HIS A 150 -8.07 -1.63 11.82
N ILE A 151 -9.08 -1.90 12.64
CA ILE A 151 -10.45 -2.02 12.19
C ILE A 151 -11.09 -0.64 12.28
N ARG A 152 -11.48 -0.08 11.13
CA ARG A 152 -12.21 1.17 11.04
C ARG A 152 -13.67 0.89 11.31
N ILE A 153 -14.20 1.50 12.36
CA ILE A 153 -15.59 1.37 12.80
C ILE A 153 -16.33 2.63 12.40
N GLU A 154 -17.31 2.49 11.54
CA GLU A 154 -18.18 3.58 11.08
C GLU A 154 -19.61 3.36 11.58
N ASN A 155 -20.16 4.36 12.25
CA ASN A 155 -21.55 4.40 12.66
C ASN A 155 -22.28 5.40 11.77
N ARG A 156 -23.15 4.93 10.87
CA ARG A 156 -23.79 5.76 9.85
C ARG A 156 -24.59 6.94 10.41
N ASN A 157 -25.22 6.75 11.56
CA ASN A 157 -26.11 7.77 12.11
C ASN A 157 -25.53 8.48 13.34
N ASN A 158 -24.30 8.18 13.74
CA ASN A 158 -23.64 8.70 14.95
C ASN A 158 -24.49 8.57 16.23
N ASN A 159 -25.33 7.54 16.30
CA ASN A 159 -26.30 7.36 17.38
C ASN A 159 -26.07 6.08 18.21
N THR A 160 -24.92 5.42 18.07
CA THR A 160 -24.57 4.20 18.81
C THR A 160 -23.43 4.49 19.80
N PRO A 161 -23.74 4.90 21.06
CA PRO A 161 -22.76 5.40 22.01
C PRO A 161 -21.54 4.52 22.24
N PRO A 162 -21.64 3.18 22.33
CA PRO A 162 -20.49 2.31 22.59
C PRO A 162 -19.39 2.34 21.53
N VAL A 163 -19.69 2.84 20.32
CA VAL A 163 -18.74 2.93 19.19
C VAL A 163 -18.53 4.36 18.70
N LEU A 164 -18.84 5.36 19.55
CA LEU A 164 -18.61 6.78 19.26
C LEU A 164 -17.33 7.30 19.90
N GLY A 165 -16.78 8.35 19.30
CA GLY A 165 -15.64 9.09 19.83
C GLY A 165 -14.46 8.19 20.17
N ASP A 166 -13.94 8.32 21.38
CA ASP A 166 -12.79 7.56 21.86
C ASP A 166 -13.12 6.11 22.24
N TYR A 167 -14.37 5.77 22.49
CA TYR A 167 -14.77 4.40 22.81
C TYR A 167 -14.44 3.41 21.68
N LYS A 168 -14.54 3.82 20.42
CA LYS A 168 -14.16 2.96 19.29
C LYS A 168 -12.70 2.51 19.34
N LYS A 169 -11.81 3.27 19.99
CA LYS A 169 -10.39 2.90 20.13
C LYS A 169 -10.18 1.64 20.98
N GLY A 170 -11.12 1.32 21.86
CA GLY A 170 -11.09 0.08 22.63
C GLY A 170 -11.49 -1.16 21.84
N TYR A 171 -12.02 -1.00 20.63
CA TYR A 171 -12.45 -2.09 19.76
C TYR A 171 -11.66 -2.20 18.44
N ASP A 172 -10.98 -1.13 18.02
CA ASP A 172 -10.35 -1.07 16.69
C ASP A 172 -9.11 -1.94 16.55
N GLY A 173 -8.53 -2.37 17.66
CA GLY A 173 -7.38 -3.25 17.70
C GLY A 173 -6.21 -2.74 16.86
N LEU A 174 -5.86 -1.45 17.01
CA LEU A 174 -4.74 -0.84 16.29
C LEU A 174 -3.44 -1.58 16.60
N ARG A 175 -2.77 -2.06 15.55
CA ARG A 175 -1.45 -2.68 15.62
C ARG A 175 -0.50 -1.95 14.70
N ASN A 176 0.75 -1.79 15.14
CA ASN A 176 1.81 -1.37 14.26
C ASN A 176 3.14 -2.03 14.65
N GLY A 177 4.06 -2.05 13.67
CA GLY A 177 5.39 -2.61 13.89
C GLY A 177 6.25 -2.59 12.65
N ILE A 178 7.46 -3.11 12.80
CA ILE A 178 8.42 -3.21 11.71
C ILE A 178 7.94 -4.27 10.74
N ALA A 179 8.05 -3.97 9.45
CA ALA A 179 7.67 -4.86 8.36
C ALA A 179 8.80 -5.00 7.34
N ALA A 180 8.97 -6.21 6.85
CA ALA A 180 9.79 -6.53 5.69
C ALA A 180 8.88 -6.82 4.49
N ARG A 181 9.25 -6.32 3.32
CA ARG A 181 8.52 -6.51 2.06
C ARG A 181 9.44 -7.02 0.99
N GLY A 182 9.04 -8.08 0.30
CA GLY A 182 9.71 -8.63 -0.87
C GLY A 182 8.81 -8.49 -2.09
N PHE A 183 9.38 -8.20 -3.24
CA PHE A 183 8.68 -8.18 -4.52
C PHE A 183 9.53 -8.84 -5.60
N ILE A 184 8.90 -9.70 -6.37
CA ILE A 184 9.45 -10.29 -7.58
C ILE A 184 8.46 -10.08 -8.73
N GLY A 185 8.93 -9.54 -9.83
CA GLY A 185 8.08 -9.28 -10.99
C GLY A 185 8.85 -8.91 -12.22
N TYR A 186 8.15 -8.42 -13.22
CA TYR A 186 8.71 -7.93 -14.46
C TYR A 186 8.44 -6.44 -14.61
N GLN A 187 9.48 -5.66 -14.94
CA GLN A 187 9.40 -4.24 -15.25
C GLN A 187 9.58 -4.07 -16.76
N PHE A 188 8.62 -3.39 -17.37
CA PHE A 188 8.65 -2.98 -18.75
C PHE A 188 8.78 -1.46 -18.84
N LEU A 189 9.90 -0.98 -19.39
CA LEU A 189 10.11 0.42 -19.71
C LEU A 189 10.13 0.57 -21.24
N SER A 190 9.12 1.24 -21.77
CA SER A 190 9.01 1.44 -23.23
C SER A 190 10.02 2.46 -23.73
N ASN A 191 10.50 2.24 -24.95
CA ASN A 191 11.26 3.24 -25.69
C ASN A 191 10.45 4.51 -26.00
N LYS A 192 9.11 4.44 -25.90
CA LYS A 192 8.16 5.56 -26.14
C LYS A 192 7.68 6.25 -24.87
N LYS A 193 8.43 6.22 -23.77
CA LYS A 193 8.23 6.95 -22.49
C LYS A 193 6.89 6.80 -21.74
N LEU A 194 5.76 6.60 -22.40
CA LEU A 194 4.44 6.64 -21.76
C LEU A 194 3.93 5.28 -21.25
N VAL A 195 4.40 4.19 -21.85
CA VAL A 195 3.91 2.84 -21.55
C VAL A 195 4.96 2.12 -20.72
N ASN A 196 5.01 2.44 -19.42
CA ASN A 196 5.96 1.83 -18.50
C ASN A 196 5.17 1.23 -17.34
N PHE A 197 5.27 -0.04 -17.16
CA PHE A 197 4.55 -0.74 -16.11
C PHE A 197 5.39 -1.87 -15.51
N TYR A 198 4.99 -2.31 -14.35
CA TYR A 198 5.52 -3.53 -13.75
C TYR A 198 4.40 -4.34 -13.12
N GLY A 199 4.65 -5.62 -12.99
CA GLY A 199 3.71 -6.52 -12.33
C GLY A 199 4.44 -7.73 -11.78
N GLY A 200 3.91 -8.26 -10.68
CA GLY A 200 4.53 -9.40 -10.02
C GLY A 200 3.86 -9.77 -8.72
N VAL A 201 4.58 -10.54 -7.93
CA VAL A 201 4.14 -11.03 -6.62
C VAL A 201 4.87 -10.26 -5.53
N GLU A 202 4.11 -9.87 -4.53
CA GLU A 202 4.58 -9.18 -3.33
C GLU A 202 4.32 -10.05 -2.10
N TYR A 203 5.27 -10.08 -1.18
CA TYR A 203 5.10 -10.65 0.14
C TYR A 203 5.48 -9.63 1.20
N THR A 204 4.61 -9.43 2.17
CA THR A 204 4.86 -8.55 3.32
C THR A 204 4.75 -9.37 4.60
N PHE A 205 5.74 -9.23 5.47
CA PHE A 205 5.77 -9.82 6.79
C PHE A 205 6.07 -8.74 7.82
N ALA A 206 5.33 -8.71 8.94
CA ALA A 206 5.46 -7.68 9.96
C ALA A 206 5.42 -8.26 11.38
N TRP A 207 6.26 -7.72 12.24
CA TRP A 207 6.24 -7.92 13.68
C TRP A 207 5.48 -6.77 14.31
N THR A 208 4.22 -7.00 14.68
CA THR A 208 3.35 -5.94 15.17
C THR A 208 2.97 -6.13 16.64
N LYS A 209 2.61 -5.05 17.28
CA LYS A 209 2.07 -5.03 18.65
C LYS A 209 0.88 -4.10 18.71
N SER A 210 -0.03 -4.37 19.64
CA SER A 210 -1.12 -3.45 19.93
C SER A 210 -0.57 -2.11 20.45
N ARG A 211 -1.16 -1.02 19.96
CA ARG A 211 -0.84 0.35 20.42
C ARG A 211 -1.96 0.95 21.26
N ARG A 212 -2.99 0.17 21.57
CA ARG A 212 -4.08 0.60 22.45
C ARG A 212 -3.74 0.33 23.90
N ASN A 213 -4.07 1.29 24.74
CA ASN A 213 -3.86 1.17 26.20
C ASN A 213 -4.87 0.20 26.84
N TYR A 214 -6.01 0.00 26.18
CA TYR A 214 -7.07 -0.88 26.67
C TYR A 214 -7.81 -1.53 25.48
N ASP A 215 -8.07 -2.82 25.57
CA ASP A 215 -8.93 -3.60 24.68
C ASP A 215 -10.15 -4.08 25.48
N PHE A 216 -11.35 -3.74 25.03
CA PHE A 216 -12.58 -4.08 25.74
C PHE A 216 -12.90 -5.57 25.70
N ASN A 217 -12.41 -6.30 24.71
CA ASN A 217 -12.62 -7.74 24.63
C ASN A 217 -11.71 -8.50 25.59
N LEU A 218 -10.47 -8.03 25.78
CA LEU A 218 -9.50 -8.60 26.71
C LEU A 218 -9.65 -8.03 28.11
N ARG A 219 -10.43 -6.96 28.29
CA ARG A 219 -10.59 -6.21 29.54
C ARG A 219 -9.25 -5.76 30.11
N GLY A 220 -8.31 -5.38 29.26
CA GLY A 220 -6.98 -4.98 29.65
C GLY A 220 -6.13 -4.56 28.46
N LYS A 221 -4.85 -4.32 28.71
CA LYS A 221 -3.88 -4.02 27.67
C LYS A 221 -3.46 -5.30 26.96
N ASP A 222 -3.49 -5.29 25.63
CA ASP A 222 -2.95 -6.36 24.81
C ASP A 222 -1.43 -6.16 24.63
N ASN A 223 -0.63 -7.03 25.27
CA ASN A 223 0.81 -7.02 25.18
C ASN A 223 1.36 -8.10 24.22
N THR A 224 0.48 -8.78 23.49
CA THR A 224 0.86 -9.86 22.58
C THR A 224 1.64 -9.32 21.40
N GLN A 225 2.67 -10.04 20.99
CA GLN A 225 3.37 -9.81 19.74
C GLN A 225 2.71 -10.65 18.65
N TYR A 226 2.39 -10.00 17.54
CA TYR A 226 1.73 -10.60 16.39
C TYR A 226 2.66 -10.68 15.19
N HIS A 227 2.42 -11.70 14.36
CA HIS A 227 3.12 -11.91 13.09
C HIS A 227 2.13 -11.75 11.95
N ASP A 228 1.99 -10.52 11.50
CA ASP A 228 1.08 -10.18 10.40
C ASP A 228 1.76 -10.42 9.06
N SER A 229 1.15 -11.20 8.19
CA SER A 229 1.71 -11.44 6.85
C SER A 229 0.62 -11.44 5.78
N MET A 230 1.04 -11.07 4.56
CA MET A 230 0.21 -11.07 3.38
C MET A 230 1.06 -11.33 2.14
N ILE A 231 0.46 -12.01 1.17
CA ILE A 231 1.00 -12.21 -0.17
C ILE A 231 0.02 -11.66 -1.19
N GLY A 232 0.49 -11.02 -2.23
CA GLY A 232 -0.42 -10.41 -3.21
C GLY A 232 0.16 -10.29 -4.60
N ILE A 233 -0.73 -9.96 -5.53
CA ILE A 233 -0.37 -9.61 -6.90
C ILE A 233 -0.36 -8.10 -6.99
N ARG A 234 0.79 -7.52 -7.35
CA ARG A 234 1.00 -6.08 -7.53
C ARG A 234 1.14 -5.76 -9.00
N ILE A 235 0.46 -4.72 -9.43
CA ILE A 235 0.65 -4.07 -10.72
C ILE A 235 0.92 -2.59 -10.49
N GLY A 236 1.74 -1.99 -11.32
CA GLY A 236 2.04 -0.56 -11.18
C GLY A 236 2.45 0.08 -12.49
N TRP A 237 2.26 1.37 -12.53
CA TRP A 237 2.71 2.25 -13.59
C TRP A 237 3.92 3.05 -13.13
N ILE A 238 4.90 3.21 -14.02
CA ILE A 238 6.14 3.94 -13.76
C ILE A 238 6.15 5.18 -14.64
N LEU A 239 6.35 6.34 -14.02
CA LEU A 239 6.68 7.58 -14.71
C LEU A 239 8.19 7.80 -14.59
N PRO A 240 8.97 7.51 -15.65
CA PRO A 240 10.41 7.68 -15.63
C PRO A 240 10.77 9.16 -15.85
N ILE A 241 11.68 9.67 -15.03
CA ILE A 241 12.28 11.00 -15.17
C ILE A 241 13.76 10.81 -15.50
N TYR A 242 14.14 11.15 -16.71
CA TYR A 242 15.51 10.98 -17.20
C TYR A 242 16.35 12.20 -16.85
N ILE A 243 17.53 12.00 -16.22
CA ILE A 243 18.41 13.08 -15.80
C ILE A 243 19.21 13.65 -16.99
N HIS A 244 19.52 12.79 -17.96
CA HIS A 244 20.22 13.21 -19.19
C HIS A 244 19.55 12.51 -20.38
N ALA A 245 19.19 13.27 -21.41
CA ALA A 245 18.87 12.73 -22.70
C ALA A 245 20.18 12.35 -23.40
N PRO A 246 20.31 11.16 -24.00
CA PRO A 246 21.44 10.89 -24.88
C PRO A 246 21.44 11.95 -26.01
N GLU A 247 22.56 12.66 -26.21
CA GLU A 247 22.74 13.55 -27.36
C GLU A 247 22.87 12.66 -28.60
N GLU A 248 21.91 12.75 -29.52
CA GLU A 248 22.06 12.16 -30.85
C GLU A 248 22.94 13.13 -31.67
N TYR A 249 24.18 12.74 -31.93
CA TYR A 249 25.01 13.43 -32.90
C TYR A 249 24.58 12.98 -34.30
N TYR A 250 23.93 13.86 -35.03
CA TYR A 250 23.72 13.68 -36.47
C TYR A 250 25.00 14.13 -37.17
N TYR A 251 25.77 13.22 -37.73
CA TYR A 251 26.79 13.50 -38.72
C TYR A 251 26.13 13.66 -40.08
N TYR A 252 26.19 14.84 -40.62
CA TYR A 252 25.79 15.12 -42.01
C TYR A 252 26.96 14.81 -42.94
#